data_20aa2c62a132fb15873dd9543eba0ff8
#
_entry.id   20aa2c62a132fb15873dd9543eba0ff8
#
_cell.length_a   1.000
_cell.length_b   1.000
_cell.length_c   1.000
_cell.angle_alpha   90.00
_cell.angle_beta   90.00
_cell.angle_gamma   90.00
#
_symmetry.space_group_name_H-M   'P 1'
#
loop_
_entity.id
_entity.type
_entity.pdbx_description
1 polymer ?
#
loop_
_entity_poly.entity_id
_entity_poly.type
_entity_poly.pdbx_seq_one_letter_code
_entity_poly.pdbx_strand_id
1 'polypeptide(L)'
;MPISLSLPRADGSVEAYTLVGTPTERPAAAPRFSRIAYAAAHVVSDPRRDARPWEAPAVDWERTMAFRHHLWSLGFRIAEAMDTAQRGMGLDWAGAQELIRRSLADARTVPGADLACGAGTDHLNPADARSLDDVIAAYEEHLNAQLLDVST
;
A
#
# COMPACT_ATOMS: atom_id res chain seq x y z
N MET A 1 29.80 -5.82 6.92
CA MET A 1 29.79 -6.26 8.34
C MET A 1 28.67 -7.27 8.50
N PRO A 2 28.83 -8.35 9.27
CA PRO A 2 27.74 -9.26 9.57
C PRO A 2 26.64 -8.53 10.34
N ILE A 3 25.39 -8.81 9.99
CA ILE A 3 24.21 -8.23 10.66
C ILE A 3 23.76 -9.21 11.73
N SER A 4 23.67 -8.75 12.99
CA SER A 4 23.15 -9.54 14.09
C SER A 4 21.75 -9.04 14.47
N LEU A 5 20.85 -9.97 14.73
CA LEU A 5 19.46 -9.75 15.15
C LEU A 5 19.26 -10.35 16.54
N SER A 6 18.40 -9.75 17.34
CA SER A 6 17.93 -10.32 18.59
C SER A 6 16.59 -11.00 18.34
N LEU A 7 16.56 -12.33 18.39
CA LEU A 7 15.37 -13.13 18.08
C LEU A 7 14.73 -13.66 19.37
N PRO A 8 13.42 -13.47 19.58
CA PRO A 8 12.71 -14.06 20.70
C PRO A 8 12.54 -15.58 20.51
N ARG A 9 12.70 -16.36 21.56
CA ARG A 9 12.43 -17.78 21.63
C ARG A 9 11.11 -18.08 22.31
N ALA A 10 10.60 -19.30 22.11
CA ALA A 10 9.34 -19.74 22.70
C ALA A 10 9.34 -19.75 24.25
N ASP A 11 10.49 -19.87 24.87
CA ASP A 11 10.67 -19.81 26.33
C ASP A 11 10.75 -18.38 26.89
N GLY A 12 10.59 -17.36 26.03
CA GLY A 12 10.65 -15.95 26.41
C GLY A 12 12.09 -15.39 26.47
N SER A 13 13.11 -16.20 26.24
CA SER A 13 14.50 -15.75 26.12
C SER A 13 14.74 -15.04 24.79
N VAL A 14 15.84 -14.30 24.71
CA VAL A 14 16.29 -13.62 23.48
C VAL A 14 17.65 -14.17 23.08
N GLU A 15 17.76 -14.60 21.84
CA GLU A 15 19.00 -15.11 21.27
C GLU A 15 19.58 -14.13 20.24
N ALA A 16 20.90 -13.93 20.31
CA ALA A 16 21.60 -13.21 19.26
C ALA A 16 21.86 -14.15 18.05
N TYR A 17 21.28 -13.79 16.92
CA TYR A 17 21.47 -14.52 15.66
C TYR A 17 22.23 -13.66 14.67
N THR A 18 23.31 -14.18 14.12
CA THR A 18 24.07 -13.51 13.08
C THR A 18 23.62 -14.06 11.71
N LEU A 19 23.17 -13.14 10.84
CA LEU A 19 22.78 -13.51 9.48
C LEU A 19 23.96 -14.13 8.74
N VAL A 20 23.72 -15.32 8.18
CA VAL A 20 24.65 -16.02 7.31
C VAL A 20 24.20 -15.85 5.86
N GLY A 21 25.13 -15.56 4.97
CA GLY A 21 24.87 -15.38 3.55
C GLY A 21 25.54 -14.11 2.99
N THR A 22 25.52 -13.99 1.69
CA THR A 22 26.00 -12.79 1.00
C THR A 22 24.83 -11.80 0.86
N PRO A 23 25.00 -10.55 1.33
CA PRO A 23 23.98 -9.53 1.11
C PRO A 23 23.71 -9.34 -0.38
N THR A 24 22.43 -9.25 -0.75
CA THR A 24 22.07 -8.87 -2.11
C THR A 24 22.47 -7.40 -2.32
N GLU A 25 23.30 -7.15 -3.30
CA GLU A 25 23.68 -5.79 -3.67
C GLU A 25 22.46 -5.05 -4.23
N ARG A 26 22.25 -3.83 -3.73
CA ARG A 26 21.25 -2.94 -4.34
C ARG A 26 21.83 -2.37 -5.63
N PRO A 27 21.06 -2.34 -6.73
CA PRO A 27 21.49 -1.64 -7.93
C PRO A 27 21.84 -0.18 -7.60
N ALA A 28 22.94 0.31 -8.14
CA ALA A 28 23.37 1.71 -7.95
C ALA A 28 22.42 2.72 -8.61
N ALA A 29 21.61 2.26 -9.55
CA ALA A 29 20.55 3.04 -10.21
C ALA A 29 19.33 2.16 -10.41
N ALA A 30 18.16 2.80 -10.58
CA ALA A 30 16.93 2.09 -10.91
C ALA A 30 17.13 1.27 -12.19
N PRO A 31 16.78 -0.03 -12.19
CA PRO A 31 16.92 -0.86 -13.37
C PRO A 31 16.01 -0.32 -14.48
N ARG A 32 16.51 -0.32 -15.72
CA ARG A 32 15.66 -0.06 -16.87
C ARG A 32 14.90 -1.35 -17.22
N PHE A 33 13.62 -1.38 -16.86
CA PHE A 33 12.77 -2.50 -17.25
C PHE A 33 12.42 -2.40 -18.74
N SER A 34 12.40 -3.54 -19.43
CA SER A 34 11.91 -3.64 -20.82
C SER A 34 10.38 -3.57 -20.89
N ARG A 35 9.70 -3.64 -19.75
CA ARG A 35 8.24 -3.56 -19.61
C ARG A 35 7.90 -2.67 -18.43
N ILE A 36 6.68 -2.15 -18.43
CA ILE A 36 6.12 -1.47 -17.27
C ILE A 36 5.75 -2.53 -16.23
N ALA A 37 6.30 -2.39 -15.02
CA ALA A 37 6.02 -3.27 -13.89
C ALA A 37 5.34 -2.47 -12.77
N TYR A 38 4.18 -2.95 -12.32
CA TYR A 38 3.45 -2.41 -11.18
C TYR A 38 3.73 -3.26 -9.95
N ALA A 39 4.09 -2.59 -8.86
CA ALA A 39 4.20 -3.21 -7.54
C ALA A 39 2.89 -3.01 -6.79
N ALA A 40 2.24 -4.08 -6.35
CA ALA A 40 1.09 -4.02 -5.48
C ALA A 40 1.56 -3.72 -4.05
N ALA A 41 1.52 -2.44 -3.67
CA ALA A 41 2.08 -1.97 -2.42
C ALA A 41 1.11 -2.18 -1.25
N HIS A 42 1.61 -2.74 -0.14
CA HIS A 42 0.88 -2.83 1.12
C HIS A 42 0.92 -1.50 1.90
N VAL A 43 0.08 -1.36 2.91
CA VAL A 43 0.16 -0.30 3.92
C VAL A 43 1.05 -0.75 5.08
N VAL A 44 1.69 0.20 5.75
CA VAL A 44 2.45 -0.06 6.97
C VAL A 44 1.57 0.23 8.17
N SER A 45 1.38 -0.76 9.02
CA SER A 45 0.64 -0.61 10.26
C SER A 45 1.52 0.03 11.34
N ASP A 46 0.92 0.88 12.19
CA ASP A 46 1.57 1.36 13.42
C ASP A 46 1.22 0.44 14.60
N PRO A 47 2.12 -0.46 15.01
CA PRO A 47 1.84 -1.42 16.07
C PRO A 47 1.79 -0.79 17.47
N ARG A 48 2.13 0.50 17.62
CA ARG A 48 2.10 1.23 18.90
C ARG A 48 0.76 1.92 19.14
N ARG A 49 -0.09 2.02 18.11
CA ARG A 49 -1.43 2.59 18.29
C ARG A 49 -2.36 1.53 18.86
N ASP A 50 -3.12 1.94 19.87
CA ASP A 50 -4.23 1.14 20.38
C ASP A 50 -5.37 1.20 19.34
N ALA A 51 -5.36 0.26 18.41
CA ALA A 51 -6.35 0.13 17.37
C ALA A 51 -6.78 -1.32 17.26
N ARG A 52 -8.08 -1.52 17.19
CA ARG A 52 -8.63 -2.85 16.91
C ARG A 52 -8.60 -3.10 15.40
N PRO A 53 -7.98 -4.19 14.94
CA PRO A 53 -7.73 -4.41 13.50
C PRO A 53 -8.97 -4.36 12.59
N TRP A 54 -10.16 -4.54 13.15
CA TRP A 54 -11.44 -4.55 12.43
C TRP A 54 -12.33 -3.33 12.68
N GLU A 55 -11.89 -2.37 13.49
CA GLU A 55 -12.66 -1.15 13.76
C GLU A 55 -12.11 0.07 13.02
N ALA A 56 -10.81 0.26 13.05
CA ALA A 56 -10.14 1.34 12.32
C ALA A 56 -8.67 0.98 12.06
N PRO A 57 -8.19 1.08 10.84
CA PRO A 57 -6.80 0.76 10.52
C PRO A 57 -5.86 1.79 11.17
N ALA A 58 -4.86 1.29 11.90
CA ALA A 58 -3.77 2.12 12.43
C ALA A 58 -2.66 2.22 11.38
N VAL A 59 -2.85 3.02 10.34
CA VAL A 59 -1.86 3.21 9.28
C VAL A 59 -0.77 4.18 9.74
N ASP A 60 0.49 3.74 9.62
CA ASP A 60 1.65 4.62 9.68
C ASP A 60 1.83 5.28 8.31
N TRP A 61 1.28 6.47 8.15
CA TRP A 61 1.27 7.17 6.86
C TRP A 61 2.66 7.54 6.38
N GLU A 62 3.55 7.94 7.28
CA GLU A 62 4.92 8.30 6.92
C GLU A 62 5.67 7.11 6.30
N ARG A 63 5.65 5.96 6.96
CA ARG A 63 6.28 4.74 6.47
C ARG A 63 5.57 4.16 5.25
N THR A 64 4.27 4.30 5.18
CA THR A 64 3.47 3.87 4.02
C THR A 64 3.88 4.67 2.77
N MET A 65 4.03 5.98 2.88
CA MET A 65 4.51 6.81 1.76
C MET A 65 6.00 6.55 1.46
N ALA A 66 6.85 6.44 2.48
CA ALA A 66 8.27 6.10 2.28
C ALA A 66 8.45 4.78 1.52
N PHE A 67 7.56 3.80 1.73
CA PHE A 67 7.58 2.55 0.97
C PHE A 67 7.25 2.76 -0.51
N ARG A 68 6.29 3.66 -0.85
CA ARG A 68 5.99 4.04 -2.24
C ARG A 68 7.19 4.71 -2.90
N HIS A 69 7.80 5.68 -2.22
CA HIS A 69 9.03 6.32 -2.70
C HIS A 69 10.15 5.32 -2.96
N HIS A 70 10.30 4.32 -2.07
CA HIS A 70 11.27 3.24 -2.28
C HIS A 70 10.97 2.44 -3.55
N LEU A 71 9.71 2.06 -3.81
CA LEU A 71 9.32 1.33 -5.01
C LEU A 71 9.55 2.15 -6.28
N TRP A 72 9.20 3.44 -6.29
CA TRP A 72 9.50 4.34 -7.41
C TRP A 72 11.01 4.46 -7.66
N SER A 73 11.82 4.53 -6.58
CA SER A 73 13.29 4.57 -6.71
C SER A 73 13.88 3.30 -7.34
N LEU A 74 13.17 2.19 -7.28
CA LEU A 74 13.52 0.94 -7.96
C LEU A 74 12.97 0.86 -9.40
N GLY A 75 12.24 1.88 -9.87
CA GLY A 75 11.68 1.94 -11.22
C GLY A 75 10.33 1.24 -11.37
N PHE A 76 9.69 0.83 -10.29
CA PHE A 76 8.32 0.30 -10.32
C PHE A 76 7.30 1.43 -10.42
N ARG A 77 6.17 1.14 -11.06
CA ARG A 77 4.91 1.85 -10.84
C ARG A 77 4.16 1.18 -9.69
N ILE A 78 3.14 1.82 -9.16
CA ILE A 78 2.38 1.30 -8.02
C ILE A 78 0.96 0.97 -8.42
N ALA A 79 0.52 -0.25 -8.12
CA ALA A 79 -0.89 -0.62 -8.08
C ALA A 79 -1.43 -0.30 -6.69
N GLU A 80 -2.16 0.83 -6.58
CA GLU A 80 -2.58 1.39 -5.31
C GLU A 80 -3.96 0.91 -4.88
N ALA A 81 -4.12 0.83 -3.57
CA ALA A 81 -5.36 0.45 -2.90
C ALA A 81 -5.98 -0.86 -3.44
N MET A 82 -5.12 -1.84 -3.74
CA MET A 82 -5.50 -3.19 -4.15
C MET A 82 -5.56 -4.12 -2.92
N ASP A 83 -5.75 -5.41 -3.15
CA ASP A 83 -5.81 -6.44 -2.11
C ASP A 83 -4.60 -6.41 -1.17
N THR A 84 -3.41 -6.14 -1.71
CA THR A 84 -2.15 -6.04 -0.95
C THR A 84 -2.16 -4.89 0.06
N ALA A 85 -2.93 -3.82 -0.20
CA ALA A 85 -3.17 -2.74 0.75
C ALA A 85 -4.22 -3.11 1.82
N GLN A 86 -4.69 -4.35 1.83
CA GLN A 86 -5.71 -4.86 2.75
C GLN A 86 -7.08 -4.18 2.58
N ARG A 87 -7.38 -3.63 1.40
CA ARG A 87 -8.68 -3.05 1.10
C ARG A 87 -9.78 -4.10 1.27
N GLY A 88 -10.81 -3.78 2.07
CA GLY A 88 -11.86 -4.72 2.45
C GLY A 88 -11.45 -5.80 3.46
N MET A 89 -10.17 -5.83 3.91
CA MET A 89 -9.64 -6.80 4.86
C MET A 89 -8.89 -6.15 6.03
N GLY A 90 -9.28 -4.96 6.43
CA GLY A 90 -8.64 -4.19 7.49
C GLY A 90 -8.45 -2.72 7.13
N LEU A 91 -8.24 -2.40 5.85
CA LEU A 91 -8.32 -1.03 5.34
C LEU A 91 -9.74 -0.80 4.81
N ASP A 92 -10.50 0.02 5.49
CA ASP A 92 -11.85 0.43 5.08
C ASP A 92 -11.84 1.35 3.85
N TRP A 93 -13.00 1.66 3.31
CA TRP A 93 -13.11 2.52 2.13
C TRP A 93 -12.58 3.93 2.37
N ALA A 94 -12.84 4.51 3.54
CA ALA A 94 -12.31 5.83 3.89
C ALA A 94 -10.77 5.83 3.96
N GLY A 95 -10.18 4.80 4.55
CA GLY A 95 -8.74 4.59 4.57
C GLY A 95 -8.15 4.37 3.18
N ALA A 96 -8.86 3.66 2.30
CA ALA A 96 -8.45 3.45 0.91
C ALA A 96 -8.46 4.76 0.11
N GLN A 97 -9.48 5.60 0.28
CA GLN A 97 -9.55 6.94 -0.33
C GLN A 97 -8.39 7.82 0.13
N GLU A 98 -8.11 7.85 1.44
CA GLU A 98 -6.99 8.62 1.99
C GLU A 98 -5.64 8.11 1.46
N LEU A 99 -5.49 6.79 1.30
CA LEU A 99 -4.30 6.19 0.73
C LEU A 99 -4.10 6.63 -0.73
N ILE A 100 -5.14 6.57 -1.54
CA ILE A 100 -5.12 7.02 -2.95
C ILE A 100 -4.75 8.50 -3.01
N ARG A 101 -5.40 9.35 -2.23
CA ARG A 101 -5.16 10.78 -2.20
C ARG A 101 -3.70 11.12 -1.85
N ARG A 102 -3.13 10.51 -0.81
CA ARG A 102 -1.74 10.72 -0.40
C ARG A 102 -0.76 10.24 -1.46
N SER A 103 -0.99 9.05 -1.98
CA SER A 103 -0.11 8.46 -3.00
C SER A 103 -0.10 9.27 -4.28
N LEU A 104 -1.24 9.80 -4.71
CA LEU A 104 -1.32 10.72 -5.85
C LEU A 104 -0.60 12.04 -5.59
N ALA A 105 -0.76 12.63 -4.39
CA ALA A 105 -0.05 13.85 -4.01
C ALA A 105 1.47 13.65 -4.04
N ASP A 106 1.96 12.55 -3.48
CA ASP A 106 3.39 12.23 -3.46
C ASP A 106 3.92 11.92 -4.86
N ALA A 107 3.18 11.16 -5.68
CA ALA A 107 3.59 10.83 -7.04
C ALA A 107 3.86 12.08 -7.90
N ARG A 108 3.10 13.16 -7.70
CA ARG A 108 3.31 14.43 -8.41
C ARG A 108 4.67 15.08 -8.10
N THR A 109 5.27 14.73 -6.97
CA THR A 109 6.58 15.27 -6.54
C THR A 109 7.75 14.42 -7.04
N VAL A 110 7.50 13.23 -7.55
CA VAL A 110 8.53 12.26 -7.95
C VAL A 110 8.55 12.12 -9.48
N PRO A 111 9.63 12.55 -10.16
CA PRO A 111 9.72 12.42 -11.61
C PRO A 111 9.56 10.96 -12.09
N GLY A 112 8.61 10.72 -12.97
CA GLY A 112 8.35 9.39 -13.53
C GLY A 112 7.57 8.44 -12.62
N ALA A 113 7.13 8.89 -11.45
CA ALA A 113 6.19 8.14 -10.62
C ALA A 113 4.86 7.97 -11.35
N ASP A 114 4.23 6.82 -11.19
CA ASP A 114 2.94 6.50 -11.78
C ASP A 114 2.17 5.56 -10.87
N LEU A 115 0.86 5.64 -10.92
CA LEU A 115 -0.09 4.90 -10.11
C LEU A 115 -1.20 4.33 -10.98
N ALA A 116 -1.62 3.12 -10.66
CA ALA A 116 -2.86 2.53 -11.15
C ALA A 116 -3.73 2.16 -9.94
N CYS A 117 -4.91 2.71 -9.85
CA CYS A 117 -5.84 2.41 -8.77
C CYS A 117 -6.91 1.42 -9.27
N GLY A 118 -7.25 0.44 -8.42
CA GLY A 118 -8.33 -0.48 -8.71
C GLY A 118 -9.69 0.11 -8.38
N ALA A 119 -10.61 0.07 -9.32
CA ALA A 119 -12.03 0.33 -9.05
C ALA A 119 -12.76 -0.97 -8.71
N GLY A 120 -13.71 -0.91 -7.78
CA GLY A 120 -14.47 -2.06 -7.33
C GLY A 120 -15.78 -1.66 -6.65
N THR A 121 -16.45 -2.61 -6.04
CA THR A 121 -17.71 -2.44 -5.34
C THR A 121 -17.65 -2.94 -3.90
N ASP A 122 -16.47 -3.13 -3.35
CA ASP A 122 -16.23 -3.74 -2.04
C ASP A 122 -16.79 -2.91 -0.85
N HIS A 123 -17.06 -1.62 -1.06
CA HIS A 123 -17.73 -0.76 -0.09
C HIS A 123 -19.27 -0.87 -0.14
N LEU A 124 -19.82 -1.43 -1.22
CA LEU A 124 -21.25 -1.66 -1.34
C LEU A 124 -21.64 -2.93 -0.56
N ASN A 125 -22.55 -2.78 0.42
CA ASN A 125 -23.06 -3.96 1.11
C ASN A 125 -23.85 -4.83 0.10
N PRO A 126 -23.58 -6.14 0.00
CA PRO A 126 -24.30 -7.04 -0.91
C PRO A 126 -25.84 -7.01 -0.75
N ALA A 127 -26.35 -6.70 0.45
CA ALA A 127 -27.77 -6.57 0.70
C ALA A 127 -28.40 -5.32 0.05
N ASP A 128 -27.57 -4.32 -0.27
CA ASP A 128 -27.98 -3.06 -0.88
C ASP A 128 -27.78 -3.06 -2.41
N ALA A 129 -27.08 -4.03 -2.96
CA ALA A 129 -26.94 -4.26 -4.40
C ALA A 129 -28.22 -4.91 -4.98
N ARG A 130 -29.29 -4.11 -5.13
CA ARG A 130 -30.63 -4.58 -5.55
C ARG A 130 -30.84 -4.47 -7.05
N SER A 131 -30.05 -3.68 -7.73
CA SER A 131 -30.14 -3.42 -9.17
C SER A 131 -28.76 -3.26 -9.79
N LEU A 132 -28.69 -3.30 -11.10
CA LEU A 132 -27.48 -2.97 -11.84
C LEU A 132 -27.04 -1.52 -11.61
N ASP A 133 -28.00 -0.61 -11.44
CA ASP A 133 -27.71 0.80 -11.21
C ASP A 133 -27.01 1.04 -9.88
N ASP A 134 -27.31 0.26 -8.82
CA ASP A 134 -26.62 0.32 -7.55
C ASP A 134 -25.12 -0.09 -7.72
N VAL A 135 -24.88 -1.12 -8.53
CA VAL A 135 -23.52 -1.58 -8.83
C VAL A 135 -22.75 -0.55 -9.67
N ILE A 136 -23.42 0.06 -10.67
CA ILE A 136 -22.83 1.12 -11.48
C ILE A 136 -22.48 2.32 -10.60
N ALA A 137 -23.38 2.77 -9.73
CA ALA A 137 -23.15 3.88 -8.83
C ALA A 137 -21.94 3.64 -7.91
N ALA A 138 -21.77 2.41 -7.41
CA ALA A 138 -20.61 2.04 -6.61
C ALA A 138 -19.30 2.10 -7.38
N TYR A 139 -19.28 1.68 -8.64
CA TYR A 139 -18.10 1.85 -9.50
C TYR A 139 -17.81 3.32 -9.81
N GLU A 140 -18.85 4.12 -10.06
CA GLU A 140 -18.70 5.56 -10.31
C GLU A 140 -18.14 6.29 -9.09
N GLU A 141 -18.55 5.92 -7.87
CA GLU A 141 -17.96 6.45 -6.65
C GLU A 141 -16.45 6.21 -6.58
N HIS A 142 -16.01 4.98 -6.89
CA HIS A 142 -14.58 4.65 -6.93
C HIS A 142 -13.83 5.46 -7.98
N LEU A 143 -14.36 5.57 -9.18
CA LEU A 143 -13.75 6.34 -10.27
C LEU A 143 -13.66 7.83 -9.92
N ASN A 144 -14.72 8.40 -9.34
CA ASN A 144 -14.73 9.80 -8.94
C ASN A 144 -13.72 10.08 -7.83
N ALA A 145 -13.57 9.20 -6.85
CA ALA A 145 -12.55 9.35 -5.80
C ALA A 145 -11.11 9.39 -6.38
N GLN A 146 -10.88 8.72 -7.51
CA GLN A 146 -9.59 8.72 -8.20
C GLN A 146 -9.41 9.95 -9.10
N LEU A 147 -10.49 10.50 -9.67
CA LEU A 147 -10.46 11.62 -10.61
C LEU A 147 -10.42 12.98 -9.91
N LEU A 148 -11.01 13.13 -8.74
CA LEU A 148 -11.05 14.41 -8.01
C LEU A 148 -9.67 14.95 -7.64
N ASP A 149 -8.66 14.09 -7.55
CA ASP A 149 -7.27 14.50 -7.27
C ASP A 149 -6.42 14.74 -8.55
N VAL A 150 -6.96 14.49 -9.74
CA VAL A 150 -6.23 14.73 -11.01
C VAL A 150 -6.40 16.16 -11.52
N SER A 151 -7.36 16.92 -10.99
CA SER A 151 -7.84 18.21 -11.55
C SER A 151 -7.30 19.46 -10.85
N THR A 152 -6.32 19.33 -9.96
CA THR A 152 -5.60 20.43 -9.31
C THR A 152 -4.10 20.18 -9.45
#